data_18fede43c385015ac009123eb562d1e7
#
_entry.id   18fede43c385015ac009123eb562d1e7
#
_cell.length_a   1.000
_cell.length_b   1.000
_cell.length_c   1.000
_cell.angle_alpha   90.00
_cell.angle_beta   90.00
_cell.angle_gamma   90.00
#
_symmetry.space_group_name_H-M   'P 1'
#
loop_
_entity.id
_entity.type
_entity.pdbx_description
1 polymer ?
#
loop_
_entity_poly.entity_id
_entity_poly.type
_entity_poly.pdbx_seq_one_letter_code
_entity_poly.pdbx_strand_id
1 'polypeptide(L)'
;MVGKDEKTYDVMEIRREFPILERQVNGHPLIYLDSAASSQKLRAVIESQREYLSHFHSNIHRGAHALATQATDAFEGSREIVREYFNASKLSEIVFTSGATDSINLVAGT
;
A
#
# COMPACT_ATOMS: atom_id res chain seq x y z
N MET A 1 37.00 -8.01 -0.13
CA MET A 1 36.31 -6.69 -0.10
C MET A 1 35.21 -6.73 -1.14
N VAL A 2 33.98 -6.98 -0.73
CA VAL A 2 32.82 -6.96 -1.63
C VAL A 2 32.31 -5.53 -1.60
N GLY A 3 32.45 -4.80 -2.73
CA GLY A 3 31.89 -3.47 -2.89
C GLY A 3 30.38 -3.54 -2.71
N LYS A 4 29.85 -2.83 -1.73
CA LYS A 4 28.43 -2.49 -1.67
C LYS A 4 28.17 -1.59 -2.87
N ASP A 5 27.43 -2.09 -3.87
CA ASP A 5 26.75 -1.24 -4.83
C ASP A 5 25.83 -0.31 -4.04
N GLU A 6 26.29 0.89 -3.75
CA GLU A 6 25.42 1.97 -3.30
C GLU A 6 24.46 2.26 -4.44
N LYS A 7 23.26 1.70 -4.38
CA LYS A 7 22.16 2.12 -5.26
C LYS A 7 21.98 3.62 -5.05
N THR A 8 22.43 4.40 -5.98
CA THR A 8 22.19 5.84 -6.02
C THR A 8 20.69 6.08 -6.02
N TYR A 9 20.20 6.89 -5.08
CA TYR A 9 18.79 7.25 -4.98
C TYR A 9 18.41 8.14 -6.17
N ASP A 10 17.78 7.56 -7.20
CA ASP A 10 17.30 8.28 -8.39
C ASP A 10 15.88 8.80 -8.16
N VAL A 11 15.79 10.09 -7.83
CA VAL A 11 14.51 10.78 -7.60
C VAL A 11 13.62 10.74 -8.84
N MET A 12 14.20 10.80 -10.05
CA MET A 12 13.44 10.83 -11.30
C MET A 12 12.89 9.45 -11.63
N GLU A 13 13.59 8.38 -11.31
CA GLU A 13 13.08 7.02 -11.43
C GLU A 13 11.89 6.82 -10.48
N ILE A 14 12.04 7.18 -9.20
CA ILE A 14 10.94 7.09 -8.22
C ILE A 14 9.74 7.95 -8.63
N ARG A 15 9.98 9.16 -9.15
CA ARG A 15 8.91 10.05 -9.60
C ARG A 15 8.04 9.42 -10.70
N ARG A 16 8.60 8.62 -11.61
CA ARG A 16 7.87 7.93 -12.68
C ARG A 16 6.90 6.86 -12.16
N GLU A 17 7.12 6.36 -10.95
CA GLU A 17 6.20 5.44 -10.31
C GLU A 17 4.87 6.07 -9.89
N PHE A 18 4.77 7.41 -9.94
CA PHE A 18 3.57 8.17 -9.60
C PHE A 18 2.93 8.79 -10.84
N PRO A 19 1.93 8.15 -11.48
CA PRO A 19 1.38 8.60 -12.76
C PRO A 19 0.86 10.04 -12.74
N ILE A 20 0.32 10.49 -11.61
CA ILE A 20 -0.21 11.85 -11.49
C ILE A 20 0.88 12.92 -11.65
N LEU A 21 2.13 12.60 -11.33
CA LEU A 21 3.24 13.54 -11.43
C LEU A 21 3.73 13.75 -12.87
N GLU A 22 3.21 12.97 -13.82
CA GLU A 22 3.42 13.17 -15.27
C GLU A 22 2.57 14.32 -15.84
N ARG A 23 1.57 14.78 -15.07
CA ARG A 23 0.66 15.85 -15.51
C ARG A 23 1.36 17.20 -15.60
N GLN A 24 0.79 18.03 -16.46
CA GLN A 24 1.12 19.47 -16.52
C GLN A 24 -0.04 20.28 -15.93
N VAL A 25 0.31 21.37 -15.26
CA VAL A 25 -0.62 22.38 -14.74
C VAL A 25 -0.17 23.74 -15.25
N ASN A 26 -1.04 24.45 -15.95
CA ASN A 26 -0.74 25.74 -16.59
C ASN A 26 0.52 25.69 -17.49
N GLY A 27 0.73 24.60 -18.22
CA GLY A 27 1.87 24.40 -19.11
C GLY A 27 3.20 24.04 -18.43
N HIS A 28 3.20 23.80 -17.12
CA HIS A 28 4.38 23.42 -16.35
C HIS A 28 4.23 22.02 -15.73
N PRO A 29 5.32 21.26 -15.55
CA PRO A 29 5.26 19.99 -14.83
C PRO A 29 4.64 20.17 -13.44
N LEU A 30 3.76 19.23 -13.04
CA LEU A 30 3.14 19.27 -11.73
C LEU A 30 4.19 19.21 -10.61
N ILE A 31 4.13 20.18 -9.71
CA ILE A 31 4.83 20.17 -8.42
C ILE A 31 3.77 19.95 -7.35
N TYR A 32 3.87 18.84 -6.60
CA TYR A 32 2.93 18.49 -5.55
C TYR A 32 3.63 18.50 -4.19
N LEU A 33 3.23 19.40 -3.30
CA LEU A 33 3.86 19.62 -1.99
C LEU A 33 2.90 19.38 -0.82
N ASP A 34 1.76 18.76 -1.06
CA ASP A 34 0.69 18.55 -0.05
C ASP A 34 0.55 17.09 0.36
N SER A 35 1.64 16.34 0.44
CA SER A 35 1.62 14.92 0.84
C SER A 35 1.19 14.70 2.28
N ALA A 36 1.28 15.75 3.13
CA ALA A 36 0.79 15.69 4.51
C ALA A 36 -0.74 15.55 4.58
N ALA A 37 -1.45 16.22 3.66
CA ALA A 37 -2.91 16.09 3.57
C ALA A 37 -3.32 14.83 2.80
N SER A 38 -2.66 14.53 1.69
CA SER A 38 -2.95 13.34 0.89
C SER A 38 -1.75 12.92 0.07
N SER A 39 -1.20 11.75 0.33
CA SER A 39 -0.12 11.16 -0.47
C SER A 39 -0.62 10.69 -1.83
N GLN A 40 0.15 10.96 -2.89
CA GLN A 40 -0.12 10.43 -4.21
C GLN A 40 0.11 8.91 -4.25
N LYS A 41 -0.52 8.23 -5.20
CA LYS A 41 -0.51 6.77 -5.27
C LYS A 41 0.49 6.28 -6.32
N LEU A 42 1.26 5.28 -5.94
CA LEU A 42 2.12 4.54 -6.86
C LEU A 42 1.28 3.82 -7.93
N ARG A 43 1.84 3.66 -9.11
CA ARG A 43 1.25 2.86 -10.20
C ARG A 43 0.86 1.46 -9.72
N ALA A 44 1.73 0.79 -8.99
CA ALA A 44 1.47 -0.54 -8.43
C ALA A 44 0.22 -0.58 -7.52
N VAL A 45 -0.01 0.46 -6.70
CA VAL A 45 -1.19 0.56 -5.83
C VAL A 45 -2.47 0.74 -6.66
N ILE A 46 -2.42 1.60 -7.69
CA ILE A 46 -3.55 1.85 -8.59
C ILE A 46 -3.93 0.56 -9.33
N GLU A 47 -2.95 -0.15 -9.88
CA GLU A 47 -3.17 -1.38 -10.62
C GLU A 47 -3.66 -2.53 -9.72
N SER A 48 -3.13 -2.69 -8.51
CA SER A 48 -3.60 -3.68 -7.54
C SER A 48 -5.06 -3.42 -7.15
N GLN A 49 -5.45 -2.16 -6.95
CA GLN A 49 -6.84 -1.82 -6.66
C GLN A 49 -7.75 -2.09 -7.85
N ARG A 50 -7.33 -1.76 -9.07
CA ARG A 50 -8.05 -2.05 -10.30
C ARG A 50 -8.24 -3.55 -10.47
N GLU A 51 -7.19 -4.33 -10.28
CA GLU A 51 -7.20 -5.79 -10.37
C GLU A 51 -8.20 -6.40 -9.39
N TYR A 52 -8.12 -6.00 -8.12
CA TYR A 52 -9.03 -6.45 -7.07
C TYR A 52 -10.49 -6.17 -7.43
N LEU A 53 -10.82 -4.92 -7.76
CA LEU A 53 -12.20 -4.50 -8.05
C LEU A 53 -12.75 -5.14 -9.33
N SER A 54 -11.90 -5.42 -10.32
CA SER A 54 -12.32 -5.95 -11.61
C SER A 54 -12.46 -7.47 -11.63
N HIS A 55 -11.71 -8.22 -10.79
CA HIS A 55 -11.58 -9.66 -10.97
C HIS A 55 -11.99 -10.48 -9.76
N PHE A 56 -11.79 -10.02 -8.52
CA PHE A 56 -12.05 -10.85 -7.34
C PHE A 56 -12.56 -10.09 -6.11
N HIS A 57 -13.18 -8.93 -6.32
CA HIS A 57 -13.81 -8.20 -5.21
C HIS A 57 -14.88 -9.06 -4.52
N SER A 58 -14.69 -9.30 -3.23
CA SER A 58 -15.61 -10.08 -2.39
C SER A 58 -15.39 -9.79 -0.91
N ASN A 59 -16.35 -10.21 -0.07
CA ASN A 59 -16.18 -10.24 1.38
C ASN A 59 -15.09 -11.24 1.77
N ILE A 60 -14.13 -10.78 2.56
CA ILE A 60 -13.12 -11.63 3.17
C ILE A 60 -13.70 -12.42 4.35
N HIS A 61 -13.17 -13.62 4.62
CA HIS A 61 -13.49 -14.49 5.77
C HIS A 61 -14.95 -14.96 5.90
N ARG A 62 -15.84 -14.66 4.94
CA ARG A 62 -17.28 -14.97 5.06
C ARG A 62 -17.88 -15.76 3.91
N GLY A 63 -17.18 -15.91 2.80
CA GLY A 63 -17.68 -16.60 1.62
C GLY A 63 -17.00 -17.96 1.41
N ALA A 64 -17.78 -18.98 1.04
CA ALA A 64 -17.27 -20.29 0.65
C ALA A 64 -17.10 -20.45 -0.87
N HIS A 65 -16.97 -19.35 -1.61
CA HIS A 65 -16.82 -19.34 -3.05
C HIS A 65 -15.44 -18.79 -3.49
N ALA A 66 -15.05 -19.10 -4.71
CA ALA A 66 -13.70 -18.81 -5.23
C ALA A 66 -13.25 -17.34 -5.05
N LEU A 67 -14.13 -16.36 -5.31
CA LEU A 67 -13.78 -14.94 -5.16
C LEU A 67 -13.49 -14.57 -3.70
N ALA A 68 -14.26 -15.11 -2.74
CA ALA A 68 -14.04 -14.87 -1.32
C ALA A 68 -12.71 -15.48 -0.84
N THR A 69 -12.35 -16.66 -1.35
CA THR A 69 -11.06 -17.29 -1.08
C THR A 69 -9.91 -16.40 -1.61
N GLN A 70 -9.97 -15.99 -2.87
CA GLN A 70 -8.95 -15.13 -3.47
C GLN A 70 -8.79 -13.78 -2.75
N ALA A 71 -9.91 -13.15 -2.38
CA ALA A 71 -9.89 -11.89 -1.63
C ALA A 71 -9.29 -12.08 -0.22
N THR A 72 -9.61 -13.19 0.45
CA THR A 72 -9.05 -13.53 1.77
C THR A 72 -7.55 -13.79 1.67
N ASP A 73 -7.11 -14.58 0.70
CA ASP A 73 -5.70 -14.89 0.50
C ASP A 73 -4.88 -13.62 0.21
N ALA A 74 -5.40 -12.71 -0.62
CA ALA A 74 -4.76 -11.43 -0.90
C ALA A 74 -4.67 -10.55 0.35
N PHE A 75 -5.71 -10.51 1.17
CA PHE A 75 -5.74 -9.74 2.42
C PHE A 75 -4.75 -10.29 3.46
N GLU A 76 -4.75 -11.60 3.68
CA GLU A 76 -3.83 -12.23 4.64
C GLU A 76 -2.37 -12.19 4.13
N GLY A 77 -2.16 -12.33 2.83
CA GLY A 77 -0.85 -12.14 2.21
C GLY A 77 -0.30 -10.73 2.43
N SER A 78 -1.15 -9.70 2.36
CA SER A 78 -0.77 -8.32 2.67
C SER A 78 -0.34 -8.17 4.13
N ARG A 79 -1.04 -8.83 5.06
CA ARG A 79 -0.70 -8.82 6.49
C ARG A 79 0.66 -9.47 6.74
N GLU A 80 0.96 -10.58 6.05
CA GLU A 80 2.25 -11.25 6.15
C GLU A 80 3.41 -10.36 5.66
N ILE A 81 3.24 -9.68 4.52
CA ILE A 81 4.23 -8.71 4.01
C ILE A 81 4.52 -7.61 5.03
N VAL A 82 3.48 -7.07 5.67
CA VAL A 82 3.61 -6.04 6.71
C VAL A 82 4.32 -6.62 7.95
N ARG A 83 3.97 -7.84 8.37
CA ARG A 83 4.64 -8.54 9.46
C ARG A 83 6.15 -8.66 9.22
N GLU A 84 6.53 -9.12 8.03
CA GLU A 84 7.95 -9.26 7.66
C GLU A 84 8.66 -7.91 7.64
N TYR A 85 8.05 -6.89 7.05
CA TYR A 85 8.63 -5.54 6.95
C TYR A 85 8.95 -4.94 8.33
N PHE A 86 8.07 -5.14 9.31
CA PHE A 86 8.27 -4.66 10.69
C PHE A 86 9.03 -5.66 11.57
N ASN A 87 9.40 -6.83 11.04
CA ASN A 87 10.03 -7.90 11.79
C ASN A 87 9.21 -8.32 13.03
N ALA A 88 7.89 -8.32 12.90
CA ALA A 88 7.00 -8.77 13.96
C ALA A 88 7.05 -10.30 14.09
N SER A 89 6.99 -10.81 15.31
CA SER A 89 7.17 -12.22 15.60
C SER A 89 5.96 -13.06 15.17
N LYS A 90 4.75 -12.48 15.24
CA LYS A 90 3.49 -13.17 14.95
C LYS A 90 2.60 -12.33 14.04
N LEU A 91 1.83 -12.99 13.20
CA LEU A 91 0.83 -12.36 12.33
C LEU A 91 -0.24 -11.60 13.12
N SER A 92 -0.59 -12.08 14.32
CA SER A 92 -1.55 -11.45 15.22
C SER A 92 -1.10 -10.10 15.80
N GLU A 93 0.18 -9.75 15.64
CA GLU A 93 0.70 -8.43 16.05
C GLU A 93 0.38 -7.35 15.01
N ILE A 94 -0.07 -7.75 13.80
CA ILE A 94 -0.46 -6.83 12.74
C ILE A 94 -1.98 -6.69 12.72
N VAL A 95 -2.46 -5.51 13.06
CA VAL A 95 -3.89 -5.17 13.06
C VAL A 95 -4.14 -4.04 12.09
N PHE A 96 -4.94 -4.30 11.05
CA PHE A 96 -5.38 -3.27 10.12
C PHE A 96 -6.57 -2.50 10.72
N THR A 97 -6.51 -1.18 10.65
CA THR A 97 -7.54 -0.27 11.17
C THR A 97 -7.97 0.70 10.08
N SER A 98 -9.03 1.45 10.34
CA SER A 98 -9.55 2.46 9.39
C SER A 98 -8.70 3.74 9.32
N GLY A 99 -7.69 3.90 10.18
CA GLY A 99 -6.80 5.04 10.23
C GLY A 99 -6.20 5.28 11.61
N ALA A 100 -5.39 6.34 11.74
CA ALA A 100 -4.65 6.65 12.96
C ALA A 100 -5.57 6.84 14.19
N THR A 101 -6.70 7.50 14.03
CA THR A 101 -7.67 7.69 15.11
C THR A 101 -8.20 6.38 15.66
N ASP A 102 -8.53 5.44 14.76
CA ASP A 102 -9.01 4.11 15.13
C ASP A 102 -7.89 3.30 15.82
N SER A 103 -6.67 3.37 15.31
CA SER A 103 -5.50 2.74 15.94
C SER A 103 -5.23 3.25 17.36
N ILE A 104 -5.29 4.58 17.56
CA ILE A 104 -5.08 5.20 18.87
C ILE A 104 -6.18 4.78 19.83
N ASN A 105 -7.44 4.79 19.40
CA ASN A 105 -8.56 4.36 20.24
C ASN A 105 -8.49 2.87 20.59
N LEU A 106 -8.04 2.03 19.66
CA LEU A 106 -7.83 0.61 19.94
C LEU A 106 -6.80 0.41 21.05
N VAL A 107 -5.66 1.10 20.98
CA VAL A 107 -4.60 1.00 22.02
C VAL A 107 -5.07 1.60 23.34
N ALA A 108 -5.82 2.71 23.33
CA ALA A 108 -6.32 3.34 24.55
C ALA A 108 -7.42 2.54 25.26
N GLY A 109 -8.09 1.63 24.54
CA GLY A 109 -9.17 0.79 25.07
C GLY A 109 -8.73 -0.60 25.54
N THR A 110 -7.44 -0.95 25.36
CA THR A 110 -6.86 -2.23 25.76
C THR A 110 -5.96 -2.06 26.98
#